data_645c322ab964d48d84b2e7dead21a3c3
#
_entry.id   645c322ab964d48d84b2e7dead21a3c3
#
_cell.length_a   1.000
_cell.length_b   1.000
_cell.length_c   1.000
_cell.angle_alpha   90.00
_cell.angle_beta   90.00
_cell.angle_gamma   90.00
#
_symmetry.space_group_name_H-M   'P 1'
#
loop_
_entity.id
_entity.type
_entity.pdbx_description
1 polymer ?
#
loop_
_entity_poly.entity_id
_entity_poly.type
_entity_poly.pdbx_seq_one_letter_code
_entity_poly.pdbx_strand_id
1 'polypeptide(L)'
;MASSRNPVVMIHGAFCGGWVFDGWRDVFEAKAFEVHTPTLRYHACGQDPPRELGSTDIREYAADIGELIDGLDTAPILVGHSMGGLIAQMIAAKHEVRALVLLATSAPWGVLPSTPFEIVSSQALFLAGEFWKKRLRPTQWVAAANALDLLSPEERDAVFERFVPESGLATFQVMQWALDFSRATQVDPRAVTCPIFCVVGAKDRVNPPATVRRVAGRYGGRAQFEELPDHSHWLVGEPGWENVAARAVAWLEEMRPRARQSKSAKAQKRKAPRAV
;
A
#
# COMPACT_ATOMS: atom_id res chain seq x y z
N MET A 1 9.43 22.87 20.49
CA MET A 1 9.78 21.95 19.39
C MET A 1 8.46 21.41 18.84
N ALA A 2 8.19 21.59 17.55
CA ALA A 2 7.04 20.96 16.93
C ALA A 2 7.25 19.45 17.05
N SER A 3 6.26 18.72 17.59
CA SER A 3 6.26 17.26 17.61
C SER A 3 6.40 16.79 16.17
N SER A 4 7.55 16.20 15.81
CA SER A 4 7.72 15.59 14.49
C SER A 4 6.61 14.56 14.31
N ARG A 5 5.94 14.61 13.17
CA ARG A 5 4.95 13.59 12.83
C ARG A 5 5.70 12.29 12.54
N ASN A 6 5.06 11.15 12.79
CA ASN A 6 5.65 9.87 12.45
C ASN A 6 6.04 9.85 10.97
N PRO A 7 7.19 9.27 10.62
CA PRO A 7 7.58 9.11 9.23
C PRO A 7 6.57 8.24 8.48
N VAL A 8 6.42 8.51 7.19
CA VAL A 8 5.56 7.75 6.29
C VAL A 8 6.43 7.06 5.25
N VAL A 9 6.30 5.75 5.12
CA VAL A 9 6.97 4.96 4.08
C VAL A 9 5.92 4.48 3.10
N MET A 10 6.02 4.91 1.83
CA MET A 10 5.08 4.57 0.76
C MET A 10 5.69 3.49 -0.15
N ILE A 11 5.03 2.34 -0.24
CA ILE A 11 5.53 1.13 -0.90
C ILE A 11 4.73 0.87 -2.17
N HIS A 12 5.40 0.93 -3.32
CA HIS A 12 4.76 0.79 -4.63
C HIS A 12 4.36 -0.65 -4.98
N GLY A 13 3.48 -0.79 -5.96
CA GLY A 13 3.04 -2.07 -6.52
C GLY A 13 4.02 -2.66 -7.54
N ALA A 14 3.64 -3.79 -8.13
CA ALA A 14 4.40 -4.47 -9.17
C ALA A 14 4.62 -3.57 -10.40
N PHE A 15 5.73 -3.74 -11.09
CA PHE A 15 6.12 -3.02 -12.31
C PHE A 15 6.39 -1.51 -12.12
N CYS A 16 6.37 -1.00 -10.90
CA CYS A 16 6.44 0.42 -10.60
C CYS A 16 7.78 0.82 -9.95
N GLY A 17 7.86 2.06 -9.49
CA GLY A 17 8.90 2.60 -8.62
C GLY A 17 8.27 3.59 -7.65
N GLY A 18 9.06 4.17 -6.74
CA GLY A 18 8.59 5.14 -5.75
C GLY A 18 7.87 6.36 -6.34
N TRP A 19 8.11 6.65 -7.61
CA TRP A 19 7.52 7.75 -8.37
C TRP A 19 5.99 7.75 -8.43
N VAL A 20 5.35 6.58 -8.25
CA VAL A 20 3.88 6.50 -8.26
C VAL A 20 3.24 7.29 -7.13
N PHE A 21 4.03 7.60 -6.11
CA PHE A 21 3.62 8.37 -4.95
C PHE A 21 4.06 9.84 -4.97
N ASP A 22 4.58 10.37 -6.09
CA ASP A 22 5.04 11.76 -6.14
C ASP A 22 3.94 12.74 -5.70
N GLY A 23 2.72 12.63 -6.27
CA GLY A 23 1.59 13.46 -5.85
C GLY A 23 1.12 13.18 -4.41
N TRP A 24 1.12 11.92 -3.98
CA TRP A 24 0.78 11.54 -2.61
C TRP A 24 1.76 12.14 -1.60
N ARG A 25 3.06 12.14 -1.94
CA ARG A 25 4.10 12.78 -1.13
C ARG A 25 3.74 14.24 -0.86
N ASP A 26 3.42 15.00 -1.91
CA ASP A 26 3.08 16.42 -1.77
C ASP A 26 1.91 16.64 -0.82
N VAL A 27 0.85 15.81 -0.91
CA VAL A 27 -0.31 15.88 -0.02
C VAL A 27 0.08 15.62 1.44
N PHE A 28 0.94 14.65 1.70
CA PHE A 28 1.37 14.29 3.06
C PHE A 28 2.38 15.30 3.61
N GLU A 29 3.33 15.78 2.82
CA GLU A 29 4.32 16.79 3.22
C GLU A 29 3.67 18.14 3.52
N ALA A 30 2.61 18.52 2.78
CA ALA A 30 1.79 19.70 3.08
C ALA A 30 1.14 19.63 4.48
N LYS A 31 1.03 18.43 5.05
CA LYS A 31 0.59 18.16 6.42
C LYS A 31 1.75 17.89 7.39
N ALA A 32 2.96 18.23 6.99
CA ALA A 32 4.19 18.09 7.75
C ALA A 32 4.52 16.63 8.16
N PHE A 33 4.12 15.63 7.39
CA PHE A 33 4.70 14.28 7.49
C PHE A 33 6.07 14.27 6.82
N GLU A 34 6.98 13.46 7.34
CA GLU A 34 8.23 13.11 6.67
C GLU A 34 7.95 11.90 5.78
N VAL A 35 8.13 12.03 4.46
CA VAL A 35 7.71 11.00 3.50
C VAL A 35 8.91 10.36 2.81
N HIS A 36 8.95 9.02 2.85
CA HIS A 36 9.90 8.17 2.14
C HIS A 36 9.15 7.37 1.08
N THR A 37 9.62 7.41 -0.16
CA THR A 37 9.07 6.64 -1.29
C THR A 37 10.14 5.73 -1.89
N PRO A 38 10.57 4.67 -1.15
CA PRO A 38 11.62 3.77 -1.63
C PRO A 38 11.19 3.09 -2.93
N THR A 39 12.15 2.87 -3.80
CA THR A 39 11.99 1.99 -4.96
C THR A 39 12.50 0.61 -4.59
N LEU A 40 11.68 -0.43 -4.77
CA LEU A 40 12.02 -1.81 -4.46
C LEU A 40 13.28 -2.25 -5.25
N ARG A 41 14.00 -3.24 -4.70
CA ARG A 41 15.27 -3.71 -5.29
C ARG A 41 15.09 -4.03 -6.77
N TYR A 42 16.08 -3.60 -7.57
CA TYR A 42 16.18 -3.72 -9.03
C TYR A 42 15.18 -2.88 -9.86
N HIS A 43 14.15 -2.28 -9.27
CA HIS A 43 13.18 -1.46 -10.00
C HIS A 43 13.76 -0.10 -10.44
N ALA A 44 14.81 0.38 -9.78
CA ALA A 44 15.54 1.58 -10.21
C ALA A 44 16.46 1.35 -11.43
N CYS A 45 16.62 0.09 -11.87
CA CYS A 45 17.48 -0.25 -13.03
C CYS A 45 16.80 -0.01 -14.39
N GLY A 46 15.57 0.51 -14.41
CA GLY A 46 14.83 0.76 -15.63
C GLY A 46 14.44 -0.52 -16.40
N GLN A 47 14.53 -0.48 -17.74
CA GLN A 47 14.03 -1.55 -18.60
C GLN A 47 14.90 -2.81 -18.66
N ASP A 48 16.15 -2.75 -18.19
CA ASP A 48 17.07 -3.90 -18.21
C ASP A 48 17.70 -4.17 -16.83
N PRO A 49 16.89 -4.56 -15.84
CA PRO A 49 17.39 -4.93 -14.53
C PRO A 49 18.24 -6.21 -14.62
N PRO A 50 19.07 -6.53 -13.60
CA PRO A 50 19.86 -7.76 -13.55
C PRO A 50 18.97 -9.01 -13.57
N ARG A 51 19.54 -10.15 -13.97
CA ARG A 51 18.79 -11.43 -14.09
C ARG A 51 18.22 -11.90 -12.75
N GLU A 52 18.88 -11.55 -11.67
CA GLU A 52 18.52 -11.85 -10.28
C GLU A 52 17.11 -11.35 -9.93
N LEU A 53 16.65 -10.27 -10.57
CA LEU A 53 15.26 -9.81 -10.40
C LEU A 53 14.26 -10.94 -10.65
N GLY A 54 14.48 -11.78 -11.67
CA GLY A 54 13.53 -12.86 -12.01
C GLY A 54 13.25 -13.85 -10.89
N SER A 55 14.22 -14.05 -9.99
CA SER A 55 14.16 -14.95 -8.83
C SER A 55 14.12 -14.24 -7.49
N THR A 56 13.92 -12.92 -7.46
CA THR A 56 13.77 -12.15 -6.22
C THR A 56 12.50 -12.57 -5.51
N ASP A 57 12.63 -12.99 -4.26
CA ASP A 57 11.52 -13.39 -3.40
C ASP A 57 10.82 -12.14 -2.81
N ILE A 58 9.52 -12.18 -2.66
CA ILE A 58 8.78 -11.04 -2.07
C ILE A 58 9.24 -10.73 -0.64
N ARG A 59 9.79 -11.70 0.08
CA ARG A 59 10.38 -11.51 1.42
C ARG A 59 11.66 -10.66 1.37
N GLU A 60 12.37 -10.66 0.26
CA GLU A 60 13.54 -9.79 0.08
C GLU A 60 13.12 -8.33 -0.10
N TYR A 61 12.01 -8.07 -0.81
CA TYR A 61 11.40 -6.73 -0.85
C TYR A 61 10.97 -6.25 0.54
N ALA A 62 10.33 -7.14 1.29
CA ALA A 62 9.91 -6.81 2.66
C ALA A 62 11.11 -6.58 3.59
N ALA A 63 12.22 -7.31 3.41
CA ALA A 63 13.43 -7.14 4.21
C ALA A 63 14.11 -5.79 3.92
N ASP A 64 14.25 -5.39 2.65
CA ASP A 64 14.84 -4.10 2.29
C ASP A 64 14.08 -2.92 2.90
N ILE A 65 12.75 -2.97 2.88
CA ILE A 65 11.92 -1.95 3.51
C ILE A 65 12.01 -2.04 5.04
N GLY A 66 12.12 -3.26 5.59
CA GLY A 66 12.36 -3.48 7.02
C GLY A 66 13.65 -2.83 7.50
N GLU A 67 14.76 -2.97 6.77
CA GLU A 67 16.03 -2.32 7.07
C GLU A 67 15.91 -0.78 7.05
N LEU A 68 15.16 -0.23 6.09
CA LEU A 68 14.87 1.21 6.07
C LEU A 68 14.11 1.64 7.32
N ILE A 69 13.10 0.88 7.73
CA ILE A 69 12.28 1.17 8.91
C ILE A 69 13.08 1.09 10.21
N ASP A 70 13.96 0.12 10.33
CA ASP A 70 14.83 -0.05 11.50
C ASP A 70 15.81 1.12 11.68
N GLY A 71 16.07 1.88 10.61
CA GLY A 71 16.85 3.12 10.63
C GLY A 71 16.08 4.38 11.03
N LEU A 72 14.77 4.29 11.25
CA LEU A 72 13.93 5.44 11.61
C LEU A 72 13.85 5.62 13.13
N ASP A 73 13.83 6.88 13.59
CA ASP A 73 13.77 7.20 15.02
C ASP A 73 12.43 6.80 15.70
N THR A 74 11.37 6.66 14.93
CA THR A 74 10.02 6.35 15.46
C THR A 74 9.27 5.41 14.51
N ALA A 75 8.34 4.62 15.06
CA ALA A 75 7.50 3.70 14.29
C ALA A 75 6.78 4.42 13.13
N PRO A 76 6.98 3.99 11.88
CA PRO A 76 6.43 4.65 10.71
C PRO A 76 4.93 4.36 10.50
N ILE A 77 4.33 5.17 9.65
CA ILE A 77 3.08 4.85 8.97
C ILE A 77 3.47 4.20 7.63
N LEU A 78 2.89 3.06 7.29
CA LEU A 78 3.10 2.44 5.97
C LEU A 78 1.89 2.70 5.07
N VAL A 79 2.15 3.19 3.87
CA VAL A 79 1.17 3.32 2.79
C VAL A 79 1.58 2.36 1.69
N GLY A 80 0.76 1.36 1.37
CA GLY A 80 1.12 0.38 0.35
C GLY A 80 0.06 0.25 -0.73
N HIS A 81 0.49 0.30 -2.00
CA HIS A 81 -0.38 0.08 -3.15
C HIS A 81 -0.17 -1.31 -3.74
N SER A 82 -1.25 -2.04 -4.02
CA SER A 82 -1.23 -3.34 -4.70
C SER A 82 -0.29 -4.33 -3.98
N MET A 83 0.75 -4.87 -4.64
CA MET A 83 1.79 -5.70 -4.04
C MET A 83 2.48 -4.99 -2.86
N GLY A 84 2.70 -3.68 -2.95
CA GLY A 84 3.24 -2.88 -1.84
C GLY A 84 2.35 -2.89 -0.60
N GLY A 85 1.03 -2.99 -0.77
CA GLY A 85 0.08 -3.18 0.33
C GLY A 85 0.24 -4.53 1.03
N LEU A 86 0.55 -5.58 0.30
CA LEU A 86 0.89 -6.90 0.87
C LEU A 86 2.24 -6.85 1.59
N ILE A 87 3.26 -6.23 0.99
CA ILE A 87 4.56 -6.03 1.63
C ILE A 87 4.40 -5.26 2.94
N ALA A 88 3.59 -4.19 2.96
CA ALA A 88 3.29 -3.42 4.19
C ALA A 88 2.66 -4.31 5.29
N GLN A 89 1.76 -5.22 4.93
CA GLN A 89 1.17 -6.18 5.88
C GLN A 89 2.23 -7.16 6.42
N MET A 90 3.14 -7.65 5.55
CA MET A 90 4.23 -8.56 5.94
C MET A 90 5.19 -7.89 6.92
N ILE A 91 5.50 -6.62 6.70
CA ILE A 91 6.36 -5.81 7.57
C ILE A 91 5.69 -5.56 8.92
N ALA A 92 4.43 -5.11 8.92
CA ALA A 92 3.70 -4.81 10.15
C ALA A 92 3.48 -6.03 11.05
N ALA A 93 3.63 -7.25 10.52
CA ALA A 93 3.62 -8.48 11.32
C ALA A 93 4.96 -8.76 12.04
N LYS A 94 6.03 -8.02 11.71
CA LYS A 94 7.40 -8.24 12.23
C LYS A 94 8.03 -7.02 12.88
N HIS A 95 7.63 -5.82 12.46
CA HIS A 95 8.16 -4.54 12.92
C HIS A 95 7.06 -3.72 13.59
N GLU A 96 7.44 -2.84 14.50
CA GLU A 96 6.51 -1.89 15.08
C GLU A 96 6.12 -0.83 14.03
N VAL A 97 4.82 -0.72 13.77
CA VAL A 97 4.25 0.19 12.78
C VAL A 97 3.11 0.97 13.42
N ARG A 98 3.08 2.27 13.21
CA ARG A 98 2.07 3.17 13.78
C ARG A 98 0.69 2.97 13.18
N ALA A 99 0.62 2.79 11.87
CA ALA A 99 -0.63 2.57 11.13
C ALA A 99 -0.33 2.00 9.73
N LEU A 100 -1.32 1.32 9.14
CA LEU A 100 -1.31 0.89 7.74
C LEU A 100 -2.38 1.63 6.93
N VAL A 101 -2.01 2.11 5.75
CA VAL A 101 -2.94 2.54 4.69
C VAL A 101 -2.74 1.58 3.50
N LEU A 102 -3.74 0.78 3.21
CA LEU A 102 -3.70 -0.25 2.18
C LEU A 102 -4.56 0.17 0.99
N LEU A 103 -3.92 0.49 -0.13
CA LEU A 103 -4.56 0.96 -1.35
C LEU A 103 -4.64 -0.20 -2.35
N ALA A 104 -5.84 -0.66 -2.69
CA ALA A 104 -6.04 -1.77 -3.64
C ALA A 104 -5.09 -2.95 -3.36
N THR A 105 -4.92 -3.33 -2.08
CA THR A 105 -3.86 -4.25 -1.64
C THR A 105 -3.99 -5.65 -2.20
N SER A 106 -2.89 -6.27 -2.60
CA SER A 106 -2.84 -7.69 -2.88
C SER A 106 -3.10 -8.53 -1.63
N ALA A 107 -3.65 -9.71 -1.84
CA ALA A 107 -4.06 -10.61 -0.78
C ALA A 107 -2.87 -11.44 -0.24
N PRO A 108 -2.73 -11.62 1.08
CA PRO A 108 -1.76 -12.53 1.66
C PRO A 108 -2.20 -14.00 1.49
N TRP A 109 -1.26 -14.90 1.68
CA TRP A 109 -1.48 -16.35 1.62
C TRP A 109 -2.73 -16.77 2.39
N GLY A 110 -3.55 -17.62 1.77
CA GLY A 110 -4.78 -18.19 2.36
C GLY A 110 -6.03 -17.31 2.16
N VAL A 111 -5.94 -16.15 1.55
CA VAL A 111 -7.11 -15.36 1.13
C VAL A 111 -7.53 -15.81 -0.27
N LEU A 112 -8.71 -16.41 -0.37
CA LEU A 112 -9.22 -16.94 -1.63
C LEU A 112 -9.64 -15.80 -2.57
N PRO A 113 -9.40 -15.95 -3.88
CA PRO A 113 -9.91 -15.03 -4.90
C PRO A 113 -11.44 -14.98 -4.85
N SER A 114 -12.02 -13.86 -5.26
CA SER A 114 -13.46 -13.62 -5.20
C SER A 114 -14.14 -13.66 -6.56
N THR A 115 -13.36 -13.54 -7.64
CA THR A 115 -13.90 -13.45 -9.01
C THR A 115 -13.28 -14.50 -9.93
N PRO A 116 -14.03 -14.97 -10.94
CA PRO A 116 -13.48 -15.83 -11.99
C PRO A 116 -12.31 -15.16 -12.74
N PHE A 117 -12.34 -13.83 -12.88
CA PHE A 117 -11.30 -13.07 -13.56
C PHE A 117 -9.95 -13.18 -12.82
N GLU A 118 -9.91 -13.04 -11.49
CA GLU A 118 -8.68 -13.24 -10.69
C GLU A 118 -8.11 -14.66 -10.94
N ILE A 119 -8.96 -15.68 -10.97
CA ILE A 119 -8.52 -17.06 -11.18
C ILE A 119 -7.96 -17.23 -12.58
N VAL A 120 -8.70 -16.81 -13.61
CA VAL A 120 -8.28 -17.01 -15.02
C VAL A 120 -7.03 -16.21 -15.34
N SER A 121 -6.96 -14.93 -14.92
CA SER A 121 -5.80 -14.07 -15.18
C SER A 121 -4.54 -14.60 -14.49
N SER A 122 -4.65 -15.10 -13.27
CA SER A 122 -3.51 -15.70 -12.56
C SER A 122 -3.04 -17.00 -13.24
N GLN A 123 -3.96 -17.84 -13.73
CA GLN A 123 -3.62 -19.08 -14.44
C GLN A 123 -3.01 -18.80 -15.83
N ALA A 124 -3.40 -17.71 -16.49
CA ALA A 124 -2.86 -17.34 -17.79
C ALA A 124 -1.33 -17.11 -17.77
N LEU A 125 -0.74 -16.77 -16.61
CA LEU A 125 0.70 -16.62 -16.47
C LEU A 125 1.47 -17.93 -16.76
N PHE A 126 0.87 -19.09 -16.54
CA PHE A 126 1.50 -20.38 -16.86
C PHE A 126 1.69 -20.60 -18.37
N LEU A 127 0.97 -19.87 -19.23
CA LEU A 127 1.22 -19.89 -20.67
C LEU A 127 2.61 -19.36 -21.04
N ALA A 128 3.22 -18.55 -20.17
CA ALA A 128 4.60 -18.09 -20.33
C ALA A 128 5.65 -19.13 -19.87
N GLY A 129 5.25 -20.35 -19.52
CA GLY A 129 6.09 -21.43 -19.00
C GLY A 129 6.55 -21.13 -17.58
N GLU A 130 7.83 -21.41 -17.26
CA GLU A 130 8.41 -21.17 -15.92
C GLU A 130 8.60 -19.66 -15.66
N PHE A 131 7.50 -18.90 -15.65
CA PHE A 131 7.53 -17.44 -15.50
C PHE A 131 8.15 -17.01 -14.15
N TRP A 132 8.06 -17.82 -13.11
CA TRP A 132 8.65 -17.57 -11.78
C TRP A 132 10.18 -17.57 -11.76
N LYS A 133 10.85 -17.86 -12.88
CA LYS A 133 12.30 -17.75 -13.06
C LYS A 133 12.69 -16.58 -13.96
N LYS A 134 11.73 -15.77 -14.39
CA LYS A 134 11.92 -14.75 -15.43
C LYS A 134 11.67 -13.35 -14.87
N ARG A 135 12.32 -12.36 -15.49
CA ARG A 135 11.92 -10.96 -15.38
C ARG A 135 10.64 -10.78 -16.20
N LEU A 136 9.55 -10.47 -15.54
CA LEU A 136 8.27 -10.24 -16.24
C LEU A 136 8.21 -8.80 -16.74
N ARG A 137 7.82 -8.61 -17.99
CA ARG A 137 7.55 -7.28 -18.54
C ARG A 137 6.05 -7.03 -18.56
N PRO A 138 5.61 -5.82 -18.18
CA PRO A 138 4.19 -5.50 -18.28
C PRO A 138 3.76 -5.52 -19.74
N THR A 139 2.50 -5.88 -19.97
CA THR A 139 1.88 -5.84 -21.30
C THR A 139 0.93 -4.66 -21.36
N GLN A 140 1.16 -3.72 -22.31
CA GLN A 140 0.45 -2.45 -22.36
C GLN A 140 -1.07 -2.62 -22.40
N TRP A 141 -1.60 -3.49 -23.26
CA TRP A 141 -3.05 -3.69 -23.32
C TRP A 141 -3.64 -4.32 -22.05
N VAL A 142 -2.88 -5.17 -21.33
CA VAL A 142 -3.30 -5.75 -20.05
C VAL A 142 -3.35 -4.67 -18.98
N ALA A 143 -2.31 -3.85 -18.88
CA ALA A 143 -2.25 -2.73 -17.93
C ALA A 143 -3.38 -1.72 -18.23
N ALA A 144 -3.57 -1.37 -19.50
CA ALA A 144 -4.61 -0.45 -19.96
C ALA A 144 -6.03 -0.92 -19.64
N ALA A 145 -6.29 -2.23 -19.74
CA ALA A 145 -7.63 -2.79 -19.55
C ALA A 145 -7.97 -3.07 -18.07
N ASN A 146 -6.97 -3.15 -17.17
CA ASN A 146 -7.21 -3.66 -15.83
C ASN A 146 -6.68 -2.76 -14.70
N ALA A 147 -5.54 -2.11 -14.91
CA ALA A 147 -4.91 -1.30 -13.87
C ALA A 147 -4.95 0.21 -14.15
N LEU A 148 -4.98 0.60 -15.43
CA LEU A 148 -4.95 2.00 -15.89
C LEU A 148 -6.23 2.37 -16.66
N ASP A 149 -7.30 1.64 -16.46
CA ASP A 149 -8.54 1.70 -17.25
C ASP A 149 -9.31 3.02 -17.12
N LEU A 150 -9.10 3.77 -16.03
CA LEU A 150 -9.70 5.09 -15.82
C LEU A 150 -8.85 6.27 -16.29
N LEU A 151 -7.62 6.03 -16.73
CA LEU A 151 -6.76 7.08 -17.31
C LEU A 151 -7.15 7.36 -18.76
N SER A 152 -6.94 8.60 -19.21
CA SER A 152 -6.97 8.92 -20.65
C SER A 152 -5.92 8.12 -21.42
N PRO A 153 -6.04 7.95 -22.74
CA PRO A 153 -5.03 7.25 -23.53
C PRO A 153 -3.63 7.83 -23.36
N GLU A 154 -3.51 9.15 -23.33
CA GLU A 154 -2.26 9.89 -23.19
C GLU A 154 -1.62 9.69 -21.81
N GLU A 155 -2.42 9.78 -20.75
CA GLU A 155 -1.96 9.54 -19.38
C GLU A 155 -1.53 8.08 -19.20
N ARG A 156 -2.29 7.16 -19.77
CA ARG A 156 -2.03 5.72 -19.73
C ARG A 156 -0.70 5.37 -20.38
N ASP A 157 -0.41 5.94 -21.56
CA ASP A 157 0.84 5.72 -22.27
C ASP A 157 2.02 6.32 -21.46
N ALA A 158 1.87 7.54 -20.94
CA ALA A 158 2.89 8.19 -20.12
C ALA A 158 3.21 7.40 -18.83
N VAL A 159 2.19 6.82 -18.18
CA VAL A 159 2.38 5.95 -17.00
C VAL A 159 3.05 4.64 -17.42
N PHE A 160 2.59 4.01 -18.51
CA PHE A 160 3.12 2.74 -18.97
C PHE A 160 4.60 2.80 -19.38
N GLU A 161 5.05 3.91 -19.97
CA GLU A 161 6.46 4.13 -20.31
C GLU A 161 7.38 4.10 -19.09
N ARG A 162 6.86 4.43 -17.91
CA ARG A 162 7.60 4.40 -16.63
C ARG A 162 7.59 3.04 -15.96
N PHE A 163 6.77 2.09 -16.42
CA PHE A 163 6.75 0.74 -15.88
C PHE A 163 8.06 0.00 -16.19
N VAL A 164 8.51 -0.78 -15.23
CA VAL A 164 9.75 -1.56 -15.29
C VAL A 164 9.46 -3.06 -15.11
N PRO A 165 10.40 -3.95 -15.46
CA PRO A 165 10.22 -5.39 -15.21
C PRO A 165 10.05 -5.72 -13.74
N GLU A 166 9.29 -6.79 -13.46
CA GLU A 166 8.99 -7.32 -12.13
C GLU A 166 9.56 -8.73 -11.95
N SER A 167 9.77 -9.14 -10.70
CA SER A 167 10.14 -10.50 -10.35
C SER A 167 9.05 -11.50 -10.68
N GLY A 168 9.39 -12.51 -11.48
CA GLY A 168 8.51 -13.64 -11.74
C GLY A 168 8.24 -14.45 -10.48
N LEU A 169 9.24 -14.63 -9.61
CA LEU A 169 9.06 -15.34 -8.35
C LEU A 169 8.12 -14.60 -7.40
N ALA A 170 8.31 -13.29 -7.17
CA ALA A 170 7.42 -12.51 -6.34
C ALA A 170 5.98 -12.52 -6.91
N THR A 171 5.83 -12.37 -8.24
CA THR A 171 4.53 -12.48 -8.92
C THR A 171 3.87 -13.84 -8.69
N PHE A 172 4.64 -14.93 -8.80
CA PHE A 172 4.15 -16.28 -8.50
C PHE A 172 3.67 -16.40 -7.05
N GLN A 173 4.46 -15.93 -6.09
CA GLN A 173 4.15 -15.98 -4.66
C GLN A 173 2.89 -15.19 -4.30
N VAL A 174 2.62 -14.09 -5.00
CA VAL A 174 1.40 -13.28 -4.81
C VAL A 174 0.18 -13.92 -5.48
N MET A 175 0.30 -14.25 -6.78
CA MET A 175 -0.86 -14.64 -7.58
C MET A 175 -1.15 -16.15 -7.51
N GLN A 176 -0.15 -16.98 -7.22
CA GLN A 176 -0.24 -18.45 -7.14
C GLN A 176 0.07 -18.95 -5.72
N TRP A 177 -0.30 -18.17 -4.71
CA TRP A 177 0.02 -18.46 -3.32
C TRP A 177 -0.35 -19.88 -2.88
N ALA A 178 -1.41 -20.47 -3.44
CA ALA A 178 -1.84 -21.84 -3.13
C ALA A 178 -0.82 -22.91 -3.61
N LEU A 179 0.01 -22.60 -4.60
CA LEU A 179 1.09 -23.43 -5.12
C LEU A 179 2.46 -23.06 -4.50
N ASP A 180 2.53 -21.97 -3.77
CA ASP A 180 3.73 -21.58 -3.02
C ASP A 180 3.79 -22.30 -1.68
N PHE A 181 4.48 -23.45 -1.66
CA PHE A 181 4.69 -24.25 -0.43
C PHE A 181 5.58 -23.53 0.59
N SER A 182 6.34 -22.51 0.18
CA SER A 182 7.13 -21.68 1.10
C SER A 182 6.28 -20.72 1.90
N ARG A 183 5.04 -20.48 1.47
CA ARG A 183 4.08 -19.53 2.06
C ARG A 183 4.69 -18.14 2.22
N ALA A 184 5.41 -17.67 1.21
CA ALA A 184 6.18 -16.43 1.27
C ALA A 184 5.33 -15.21 1.66
N THR A 185 4.07 -15.17 1.21
CA THR A 185 3.11 -14.09 1.47
C THR A 185 2.25 -14.30 2.73
N GLN A 186 2.60 -15.27 3.59
CA GLN A 186 1.83 -15.52 4.81
C GLN A 186 1.99 -14.38 5.81
N VAL A 187 0.85 -13.86 6.30
CA VAL A 187 0.77 -12.85 7.35
C VAL A 187 -0.10 -13.39 8.48
N ASP A 188 0.41 -13.45 9.72
CA ASP A 188 -0.44 -13.65 10.89
C ASP A 188 -1.17 -12.35 11.21
N PRO A 189 -2.49 -12.28 11.05
CA PRO A 189 -3.22 -11.04 11.31
C PRO A 189 -3.20 -10.63 12.78
N ARG A 190 -2.88 -11.54 13.71
CA ARG A 190 -2.76 -11.23 15.15
C ARG A 190 -1.46 -10.49 15.46
N ALA A 191 -0.42 -10.70 14.65
CA ALA A 191 0.84 -9.99 14.79
C ALA A 191 0.77 -8.53 14.30
N VAL A 192 -0.18 -8.21 13.41
CA VAL A 192 -0.43 -6.84 12.96
C VAL A 192 -1.32 -6.14 13.99
N THR A 193 -0.74 -5.34 14.87
CA THR A 193 -1.44 -4.74 16.02
C THR A 193 -1.90 -3.31 15.78
N CYS A 194 -1.37 -2.63 14.78
CA CYS A 194 -1.71 -1.25 14.45
C CYS A 194 -3.08 -1.12 13.76
N PRO A 195 -3.70 0.08 13.81
CA PRO A 195 -4.90 0.37 13.03
C PRO A 195 -4.62 0.37 11.52
N ILE A 196 -5.63 0.01 10.73
CA ILE A 196 -5.53 -0.19 9.29
C ILE A 196 -6.65 0.57 8.60
N PHE A 197 -6.30 1.37 7.59
CA PHE A 197 -7.23 1.93 6.63
C PHE A 197 -7.06 1.20 5.29
N CYS A 198 -8.08 0.49 4.88
CA CYS A 198 -8.06 -0.35 3.68
C CYS A 198 -9.04 0.21 2.65
N VAL A 199 -8.52 0.67 1.51
CA VAL A 199 -9.28 1.35 0.45
C VAL A 199 -9.14 0.58 -0.85
N VAL A 200 -10.24 0.46 -1.60
CA VAL A 200 -10.28 -0.19 -2.91
C VAL A 200 -11.25 0.51 -3.84
N GLY A 201 -10.95 0.55 -5.13
CA GLY A 201 -11.89 1.00 -6.16
C GLY A 201 -12.94 -0.07 -6.45
N ALA A 202 -14.21 0.33 -6.58
CA ALA A 202 -15.31 -0.59 -6.92
C ALA A 202 -15.15 -1.24 -8.31
N LYS A 203 -14.37 -0.59 -9.19
CA LYS A 203 -14.07 -1.06 -10.55
C LYS A 203 -12.78 -1.88 -10.64
N ASP A 204 -12.06 -2.06 -9.53
CA ASP A 204 -10.78 -2.78 -9.50
C ASP A 204 -10.97 -4.26 -9.91
N ARG A 205 -10.33 -4.64 -11.01
CA ARG A 205 -10.31 -6.00 -11.56
C ARG A 205 -9.06 -6.77 -11.15
N VAL A 206 -8.00 -6.06 -10.78
CA VAL A 206 -6.72 -6.67 -10.38
C VAL A 206 -6.84 -7.23 -8.96
N ASN A 207 -7.30 -6.38 -8.02
CA ASN A 207 -7.61 -6.76 -6.64
C ASN A 207 -9.07 -6.40 -6.34
N PRO A 208 -10.04 -7.25 -6.70
CA PRO A 208 -11.45 -6.93 -6.59
C PRO A 208 -11.91 -6.57 -5.18
N PRO A 209 -12.90 -5.67 -5.02
CA PRO A 209 -13.37 -5.21 -3.71
C PRO A 209 -13.71 -6.35 -2.74
N ALA A 210 -14.32 -7.41 -3.24
CA ALA A 210 -14.66 -8.56 -2.40
C ALA A 210 -13.43 -9.30 -1.85
N THR A 211 -12.34 -9.41 -2.63
CA THR A 211 -11.06 -9.97 -2.16
C THR A 211 -10.41 -9.05 -1.14
N VAL A 212 -10.32 -7.75 -1.42
CA VAL A 212 -9.74 -6.75 -0.49
C VAL A 212 -10.56 -6.66 0.80
N ARG A 213 -11.89 -6.77 0.73
CA ARG A 213 -12.76 -6.86 1.91
C ARG A 213 -12.44 -8.08 2.78
N ARG A 214 -12.13 -9.24 2.16
CA ARG A 214 -11.66 -10.44 2.90
C ARG A 214 -10.33 -10.18 3.59
N VAL A 215 -9.40 -9.47 2.94
CA VAL A 215 -8.14 -9.05 3.56
C VAL A 215 -8.41 -8.20 4.79
N ALA A 216 -9.20 -7.13 4.67
CA ALA A 216 -9.56 -6.25 5.79
C ALA A 216 -10.24 -7.03 6.93
N GLY A 217 -11.15 -7.95 6.60
CA GLY A 217 -11.87 -8.78 7.56
C GLY A 217 -10.96 -9.64 8.47
N ARG A 218 -9.76 -9.99 8.03
CA ARG A 218 -8.78 -10.74 8.85
C ARG A 218 -8.31 -9.96 10.08
N TYR A 219 -8.35 -8.64 10.01
CA TYR A 219 -7.88 -7.75 11.08
C TYR A 219 -8.97 -7.33 12.06
N GLY A 220 -10.23 -7.70 11.78
CA GLY A 220 -11.38 -7.38 12.63
C GLY A 220 -11.53 -5.88 12.85
N GLY A 221 -11.87 -5.47 14.07
CA GLY A 221 -12.09 -4.05 14.41
C GLY A 221 -10.89 -3.12 14.28
N ARG A 222 -9.70 -3.63 13.94
CA ARG A 222 -8.53 -2.79 13.63
C ARG A 222 -8.55 -2.22 12.21
N ALA A 223 -9.30 -2.83 11.30
CA ALA A 223 -9.39 -2.40 9.91
C ALA A 223 -10.68 -1.63 9.65
N GLN A 224 -10.54 -0.40 9.18
CA GLN A 224 -11.61 0.32 8.50
C GLN A 224 -11.50 0.03 7.01
N PHE A 225 -12.59 -0.42 6.39
CA PHE A 225 -12.66 -0.73 4.97
C PHE A 225 -13.52 0.30 4.24
N GLU A 226 -13.03 0.80 3.11
CA GLU A 226 -13.76 1.72 2.26
C GLU A 226 -13.67 1.27 0.78
N GLU A 227 -14.82 1.23 0.12
CA GLU A 227 -14.97 0.93 -1.30
C GLU A 227 -15.40 2.20 -2.03
N LEU A 228 -14.60 2.62 -3.03
CA LEU A 228 -14.80 3.87 -3.75
C LEU A 228 -15.51 3.60 -5.09
N PRO A 229 -16.74 4.08 -5.30
CA PRO A 229 -17.58 3.68 -6.45
C PRO A 229 -17.00 4.07 -7.81
N ASP A 230 -16.26 5.19 -7.88
CA ASP A 230 -15.77 5.76 -9.13
C ASP A 230 -14.32 5.41 -9.46
N HIS A 231 -13.66 4.63 -8.57
CA HIS A 231 -12.25 4.28 -8.66
C HIS A 231 -12.03 2.83 -9.13
N SER A 232 -10.83 2.58 -9.70
CA SER A 232 -10.34 1.28 -10.13
C SER A 232 -9.07 0.88 -9.37
N HIS A 233 -8.09 0.29 -10.04
CA HIS A 233 -6.86 -0.19 -9.39
C HIS A 233 -5.84 0.92 -9.10
N TRP A 234 -5.76 1.94 -9.97
CA TRP A 234 -4.68 2.95 -9.95
C TRP A 234 -4.96 4.09 -8.97
N LEU A 235 -5.31 3.77 -7.72
CA LEU A 235 -5.64 4.75 -6.66
C LEU A 235 -4.52 5.76 -6.38
N VAL A 236 -3.34 5.54 -6.89
CA VAL A 236 -2.18 6.41 -6.72
C VAL A 236 -2.10 7.55 -7.73
N GLY A 237 -2.89 7.51 -8.82
CA GLY A 237 -2.80 8.51 -9.88
C GLY A 237 -3.96 8.54 -10.87
N GLU A 238 -5.05 7.78 -10.65
CA GLU A 238 -6.27 7.89 -11.47
C GLU A 238 -7.11 9.12 -11.08
N PRO A 239 -8.03 9.62 -11.91
CA PRO A 239 -8.83 10.81 -11.60
C PRO A 239 -9.47 10.74 -10.22
N GLY A 240 -9.23 11.76 -9.38
CA GLY A 240 -9.73 11.84 -8.00
C GLY A 240 -8.82 11.21 -6.94
N TRP A 241 -7.62 10.77 -7.30
CA TRP A 241 -6.62 10.23 -6.36
C TRP A 241 -6.30 11.20 -5.21
N GLU A 242 -6.37 12.51 -5.44
CA GLU A 242 -6.14 13.54 -4.41
C GLU A 242 -7.14 13.40 -3.26
N ASN A 243 -8.41 13.08 -3.57
CA ASN A 243 -9.43 12.85 -2.55
C ASN A 243 -9.12 11.58 -1.75
N VAL A 244 -8.58 10.54 -2.39
CA VAL A 244 -8.17 9.31 -1.71
C VAL A 244 -7.02 9.59 -0.74
N ALA A 245 -6.02 10.36 -1.19
CA ALA A 245 -4.89 10.78 -0.36
C ALA A 245 -5.35 11.65 0.83
N ALA A 246 -6.26 12.62 0.57
CA ALA A 246 -6.83 13.46 1.62
C ALA A 246 -7.62 12.64 2.67
N ARG A 247 -8.38 11.61 2.26
CA ARG A 247 -9.08 10.69 3.17
C ARG A 247 -8.09 9.91 4.04
N ALA A 248 -7.01 9.41 3.47
CA ALA A 248 -5.95 8.72 4.22
C ALA A 248 -5.33 9.64 5.28
N VAL A 249 -5.02 10.88 4.91
CA VAL A 249 -4.50 11.88 5.85
C VAL A 249 -5.51 12.21 6.95
N ALA A 250 -6.77 12.43 6.60
CA ALA A 250 -7.84 12.74 7.58
C ALA A 250 -7.99 11.60 8.60
N TRP A 251 -8.02 10.34 8.12
CA TRP A 251 -8.08 9.17 8.98
C TRP A 251 -6.87 9.08 9.93
N LEU A 252 -5.66 9.35 9.44
CA LEU A 252 -4.45 9.41 10.28
C LEU A 252 -4.51 10.53 11.31
N GLU A 253 -5.13 11.67 11.00
CA GLU A 253 -5.29 12.78 11.93
C GLU A 253 -6.33 12.47 13.02
N GLU A 254 -7.38 11.73 12.72
CA GLU A 254 -8.40 11.30 13.71
C GLU A 254 -7.82 10.34 14.77
N MET A 255 -6.84 9.52 14.40
CA MET A 255 -6.16 8.60 15.33
C MET A 255 -5.23 9.31 16.32
N ARG A 256 -4.98 10.60 16.17
CA ARG A 256 -4.16 11.36 17.11
C ARG A 256 -4.90 11.50 18.44
N PRO A 257 -4.23 11.30 19.59
CA PRO A 257 -4.81 11.72 20.85
C PRO A 257 -5.13 13.22 20.74
N ARG A 258 -6.41 13.59 20.89
CA ARG A 258 -6.78 15.00 20.99
C ARG A 258 -5.91 15.60 22.08
N ALA A 259 -5.07 16.59 21.73
CA ALA A 259 -4.28 17.31 22.72
C ALA A 259 -5.24 17.73 23.84
N ARG A 260 -4.94 17.32 25.10
CA ARG A 260 -5.76 17.70 26.25
C ARG A 260 -5.93 19.22 26.21
N GLN A 261 -7.13 19.68 25.89
CA GLN A 261 -7.49 21.08 26.06
C GLN A 261 -7.13 21.42 27.50
N SER A 262 -6.12 22.28 27.68
CA SER A 262 -5.64 22.67 29.00
C SER A 262 -6.80 23.23 29.80
N LYS A 263 -7.02 22.69 30.98
CA LYS A 263 -7.99 23.18 31.97
C LYS A 263 -7.55 24.56 32.52
N SER A 264 -7.38 25.56 31.65
CA SER A 264 -7.07 26.93 32.08
C SER A 264 -8.30 27.84 32.27
N ALA A 265 -9.51 27.34 31.93
CA ALA A 265 -10.72 28.15 32.05
C ALA A 265 -11.45 28.07 33.40
N LYS A 266 -10.94 27.31 34.40
CA LYS A 266 -11.59 27.20 35.71
C LYS A 266 -10.91 28.00 36.86
N ALA A 267 -9.80 28.69 36.61
CA ALA A 267 -9.10 29.43 37.65
C ALA A 267 -9.52 30.92 37.80
N GLN A 268 -10.32 31.47 36.90
CA GLN A 268 -10.66 32.89 36.90
C GLN A 268 -12.03 33.27 37.53
N LYS A 269 -12.80 32.30 38.05
CA LYS A 269 -14.10 32.58 38.73
C LYS A 269 -14.07 32.53 40.25
N ARG A 270 -12.91 32.60 40.91
CA ARG A 270 -12.81 32.56 42.39
C ARG A 270 -12.04 33.76 42.98
N LYS A 271 -12.26 34.95 42.46
CA LYS A 271 -11.86 36.20 43.19
C LYS A 271 -12.84 37.31 42.81
N ALA A 272 -14.01 37.33 43.42
CA ALA A 272 -14.80 38.53 43.64
C ALA A 272 -14.81 38.83 45.13
N PRO A 273 -14.41 40.02 45.57
CA PRO A 273 -14.43 40.38 46.99
C PRO A 273 -15.90 40.62 47.44
N ARG A 274 -16.24 40.08 48.60
CA ARG A 274 -17.45 40.44 49.34
C ARG A 274 -17.32 41.91 49.78
N ALA A 275 -18.24 42.75 49.31
CA ALA A 275 -18.46 44.08 49.87
C ALA A 275 -19.23 43.96 51.21
N VAL A 276 -18.81 44.78 52.15
CA VAL A 276 -19.39 45.01 53.49
C VAL A 276 -20.65 45.82 53.38
#